data_760796b773f084335d03f1943d706649
#
_entry.id   760796b773f084335d03f1943d706649
#
_cell.length_a   1.000
_cell.length_b   1.000
_cell.length_c   1.000
_cell.angle_alpha   90.00
_cell.angle_beta   90.00
_cell.angle_gamma   90.00
#
_symmetry.space_group_name_H-M   'P 1'
#
loop_
_entity.id
_entity.type
_entity.pdbx_description
1 polymer ?
#
loop_
_entity_poly.entity_id
_entity_poly.type
_entity_poly.pdbx_seq_one_letter_code
_entity_poly.pdbx_strand_id
1 'polypeptide(L)'
;MKQRNKTGFLPLFLLTALSAALFTACATKPQSKDETAPAIASDASLVTASNAADEASVVKITLRGERAKIEGRGAAVEKGVLVIHEGGSYRLEGESRIPIEVRAANVSVLLYLNGVKIHTRGKNAIRAVQRGELGLIFEGEKANEIVTDGRTDKKGEALEPDNIRAAVYSKGNLYLAGSGSAVITAADQGFVAKEELLVTEGAYDIETEDDIFRGKESVDLQGGVVRASVRGEKGKGVSSDGAVTLAGGSYVFAYTSEGIEGKTIEMSGGSFDISADDDGMNAREHYDKAQTET
;
A
#
# COMPACT_ATOMS: atom_id res chain seq x y z
N MET A 1 -43.08 -13.83 7.84
CA MET A 1 -42.17 -14.92 7.50
C MET A 1 -41.94 -14.91 5.98
N LYS A 2 -40.84 -14.39 5.50
CA LYS A 2 -40.42 -14.44 4.08
C LYS A 2 -38.99 -14.97 4.05
N GLN A 3 -38.82 -16.18 3.54
CA GLN A 3 -37.52 -16.78 3.29
C GLN A 3 -36.86 -16.08 2.08
N ARG A 4 -35.62 -15.69 2.22
CA ARG A 4 -34.75 -15.23 1.13
C ARG A 4 -33.87 -16.39 0.69
N ASN A 5 -34.06 -16.83 -0.53
CA ASN A 5 -33.18 -17.79 -1.22
C ASN A 5 -31.83 -17.17 -1.50
N LYS A 6 -30.77 -17.84 -1.05
CA LYS A 6 -29.37 -17.57 -1.45
C LYS A 6 -29.09 -18.43 -2.69
N THR A 7 -28.96 -17.80 -3.85
CA THR A 7 -28.41 -18.44 -5.04
C THR A 7 -26.92 -18.05 -5.11
N GLY A 8 -26.04 -19.06 -4.97
CA GLY A 8 -24.61 -18.90 -5.14
C GLY A 8 -24.25 -18.69 -6.63
N PHE A 9 -23.42 -17.71 -6.90
CA PHE A 9 -22.81 -17.48 -8.20
C PHE A 9 -21.44 -18.14 -8.26
N LEU A 10 -21.27 -19.03 -9.24
CA LEU A 10 -20.00 -19.66 -9.58
C LEU A 10 -19.36 -18.82 -10.71
N PRO A 11 -18.10 -18.40 -10.65
CA PRO A 11 -17.48 -17.65 -11.73
C PRO A 11 -17.01 -18.60 -12.84
N LEU A 12 -17.52 -18.38 -14.04
CA LEU A 12 -17.07 -19.03 -15.27
C LEU A 12 -15.88 -18.21 -15.86
N PHE A 13 -14.70 -18.80 -15.85
CA PHE A 13 -13.53 -18.26 -16.56
C PHE A 13 -13.68 -18.46 -18.06
N LEU A 14 -13.70 -17.39 -18.83
CA LEU A 14 -13.56 -17.45 -20.29
C LEU A 14 -12.31 -16.68 -20.71
N LEU A 15 -11.33 -17.44 -21.22
CA LEU A 15 -10.09 -16.96 -21.82
C LEU A 15 -10.39 -16.48 -23.24
N THR A 16 -10.16 -15.23 -23.59
CA THR A 16 -10.17 -14.76 -24.98
C THR A 16 -8.84 -14.11 -25.35
N ALA A 17 -8.32 -14.60 -26.46
CA ALA A 17 -7.03 -14.24 -27.03
C ALA A 17 -6.99 -12.82 -27.60
N LEU A 18 -5.81 -12.22 -27.48
CA LEU A 18 -5.42 -10.88 -27.91
C LEU A 18 -5.10 -10.86 -29.43
N SER A 19 -5.71 -9.96 -30.16
CA SER A 19 -5.30 -9.61 -31.52
C SER A 19 -4.72 -8.20 -31.54
N ALA A 20 -3.45 -8.11 -31.97
CA ALA A 20 -2.73 -6.85 -32.15
C ALA A 20 -3.15 -6.16 -33.44
N ALA A 21 -3.47 -4.88 -33.37
CA ALA A 21 -3.60 -4.01 -34.51
C ALA A 21 -2.54 -2.90 -34.45
N LEU A 22 -1.66 -2.88 -35.46
CA LEU A 22 -0.73 -1.78 -35.72
C LEU A 22 -1.50 -0.56 -36.26
N PHE A 23 -1.29 0.62 -35.70
CA PHE A 23 -1.59 1.88 -36.31
C PHE A 23 -0.33 2.73 -36.41
N THR A 24 -0.02 3.11 -37.68
CA THR A 24 1.07 4.00 -38.07
C THR A 24 0.59 5.44 -37.92
N ALA A 25 1.29 6.27 -37.17
CA ALA A 25 0.99 7.67 -36.98
C ALA A 25 1.86 8.56 -37.85
N CYS A 26 1.24 9.53 -38.50
CA CYS A 26 1.89 10.60 -39.23
C CYS A 26 1.98 11.86 -38.35
N ALA A 27 3.15 12.49 -38.36
CA ALA A 27 3.48 13.64 -37.53
C ALA A 27 3.05 14.97 -38.15
N THR A 28 2.62 15.93 -37.33
CA THR A 28 2.85 17.37 -37.55
C THR A 28 2.88 18.10 -36.20
N LYS A 29 4.00 18.86 -36.00
CA LYS A 29 4.18 19.83 -34.91
C LYS A 29 3.46 21.16 -35.23
N PRO A 30 3.06 21.95 -34.20
CA PRO A 30 3.86 23.14 -33.90
C PRO A 30 4.14 23.34 -32.41
N GLN A 31 5.28 24.04 -32.16
CA GLN A 31 5.75 24.52 -30.89
C GLN A 31 4.91 25.67 -30.34
N SER A 32 4.66 25.67 -29.02
CA SER A 32 4.63 26.89 -28.23
C SER A 32 5.30 26.63 -26.88
N LYS A 33 6.14 27.56 -26.49
CA LYS A 33 6.83 27.63 -25.18
C LYS A 33 5.76 27.91 -24.13
N ASP A 34 5.80 27.21 -22.99
CA ASP A 34 5.63 27.86 -21.71
C ASP A 34 5.95 26.96 -20.53
N GLU A 35 6.57 27.60 -19.60
CA GLU A 35 6.76 27.36 -18.18
C GLU A 35 6.58 25.93 -17.65
N THR A 36 7.70 25.30 -17.42
CA THR A 36 7.89 24.13 -16.58
C THR A 36 7.52 24.44 -15.14
N ALA A 37 6.39 23.92 -14.69
CA ALA A 37 6.22 23.57 -13.29
C ALA A 37 7.35 22.59 -12.90
N PRO A 38 7.95 22.70 -11.71
CA PRO A 38 8.99 21.77 -11.31
C PRO A 38 8.38 20.38 -11.27
N ALA A 39 8.83 19.50 -12.17
CA ALA A 39 8.60 18.08 -12.07
C ALA A 39 9.17 17.65 -10.71
N ILE A 40 8.30 17.21 -9.81
CA ILE A 40 8.71 16.47 -8.61
C ILE A 40 9.41 15.23 -9.16
N ALA A 41 10.72 15.21 -9.05
CA ALA A 41 11.51 14.02 -9.34
C ALA A 41 11.08 12.98 -8.31
N SER A 42 10.09 12.13 -8.67
CA SER A 42 9.81 10.93 -7.92
C SER A 42 11.09 10.11 -7.97
N ASP A 43 11.66 9.86 -6.81
CA ASP A 43 12.91 9.09 -6.68
C ASP A 43 12.61 7.62 -7.00
N ALA A 44 12.48 7.32 -8.28
CA ALA A 44 12.33 5.96 -8.82
C ALA A 44 13.56 5.09 -8.55
N SER A 45 14.56 5.62 -7.82
CA SER A 45 15.83 4.94 -7.56
C SER A 45 15.67 3.70 -6.68
N LEU A 46 14.68 3.65 -5.77
CA LEU A 46 14.41 2.46 -4.95
C LEU A 46 13.74 1.33 -5.72
N VAL A 47 12.83 1.65 -6.64
CA VAL A 47 12.16 0.65 -7.49
C VAL A 47 13.16 0.01 -8.45
N THR A 48 14.14 0.77 -8.96
CA THR A 48 15.24 0.22 -9.78
C THR A 48 16.27 -0.55 -8.95
N ALA A 49 16.48 -0.21 -7.69
CA ALA A 49 17.35 -0.99 -6.79
C ALA A 49 16.73 -2.35 -6.41
N SER A 50 15.39 -2.50 -6.45
CA SER A 50 14.72 -3.77 -6.14
C SER A 50 15.08 -4.90 -7.12
N ASN A 51 15.44 -4.56 -8.36
CA ASN A 51 15.82 -5.54 -9.38
C ASN A 51 17.31 -5.93 -9.36
N ALA A 52 18.12 -5.34 -8.48
CA ALA A 52 19.58 -5.51 -8.47
C ALA A 52 20.18 -5.77 -7.07
N ALA A 53 19.37 -6.18 -6.08
CA ALA A 53 19.94 -6.61 -4.82
C ALA A 53 20.81 -7.84 -5.06
N ASP A 54 22.12 -7.70 -4.83
CA ASP A 54 23.04 -8.85 -4.84
C ASP A 54 22.51 -9.87 -3.83
N GLU A 55 22.09 -11.04 -4.30
CA GLU A 55 21.50 -12.10 -3.44
C GLU A 55 22.39 -12.45 -2.24
N ALA A 56 23.71 -12.22 -2.36
CA ALA A 56 24.67 -12.43 -1.29
C ALA A 56 24.50 -11.45 -0.13
N SER A 57 23.86 -10.29 -0.34
CA SER A 57 23.63 -9.26 0.68
C SER A 57 22.27 -9.33 1.36
N VAL A 58 21.36 -10.20 0.88
CA VAL A 58 19.99 -10.32 1.41
C VAL A 58 19.98 -11.18 2.68
N VAL A 59 19.49 -10.60 3.77
CA VAL A 59 19.25 -11.32 5.03
C VAL A 59 18.03 -12.21 4.89
N LYS A 60 18.17 -13.51 5.10
CA LYS A 60 17.07 -14.47 5.00
C LYS A 60 16.40 -14.67 6.36
N ILE A 61 15.07 -14.54 6.39
CA ILE A 61 14.27 -14.68 7.61
C ILE A 61 13.16 -15.70 7.37
N THR A 62 13.24 -16.85 8.03
CA THR A 62 12.17 -17.85 8.04
C THR A 62 11.32 -17.68 9.29
N LEU A 63 10.08 -17.25 9.09
CA LEU A 63 9.10 -17.02 10.14
C LEU A 63 8.49 -18.35 10.63
N ARG A 64 8.35 -18.52 11.95
CA ARG A 64 7.85 -19.74 12.60
C ARG A 64 6.95 -19.42 13.81
N GLY A 65 5.79 -18.85 13.56
CA GLY A 65 4.86 -18.41 14.61
C GLY A 65 5.43 -17.26 15.42
N GLU A 66 5.81 -17.50 16.65
CA GLU A 66 6.39 -16.48 17.57
C GLU A 66 7.93 -16.42 17.52
N ARG A 67 8.54 -17.14 16.60
CA ARG A 67 9.99 -17.22 16.42
C ARG A 67 10.35 -16.92 14.95
N ALA A 68 11.63 -16.62 14.73
CA ALA A 68 12.21 -16.54 13.39
C ALA A 68 13.61 -17.15 13.39
N LYS A 69 13.97 -17.80 12.28
CA LYS A 69 15.35 -18.13 11.96
C LYS A 69 15.89 -17.00 11.08
N ILE A 70 16.97 -16.37 11.51
CA ILE A 70 17.58 -15.24 10.81
C ILE A 70 18.97 -15.68 10.33
N GLU A 71 19.24 -15.55 9.06
CA GLU A 71 20.53 -15.85 8.42
C GLU A 71 21.11 -14.54 7.88
N GLY A 72 21.95 -13.90 8.68
CA GLY A 72 22.55 -12.60 8.43
C GLY A 72 22.58 -11.73 9.67
N ARG A 73 22.71 -10.42 9.47
CA ARG A 73 22.78 -9.41 10.54
C ARG A 73 21.66 -8.39 10.37
N GLY A 74 21.49 -7.50 11.35
CA GLY A 74 20.56 -6.37 11.28
C GLY A 74 19.13 -6.69 11.69
N ALA A 75 18.81 -7.93 12.07
CA ALA A 75 17.48 -8.29 12.60
C ALA A 75 17.60 -9.22 13.82
N ALA A 76 16.62 -9.15 14.73
CA ALA A 76 16.51 -10.02 15.91
C ALA A 76 15.05 -10.18 16.35
N VAL A 77 14.71 -11.26 17.06
CA VAL A 77 13.43 -11.37 17.75
C VAL A 77 13.60 -10.85 19.19
N GLU A 78 12.91 -9.78 19.54
CA GLU A 78 12.98 -9.09 20.82
C GLU A 78 11.58 -8.97 21.44
N LYS A 79 11.40 -9.53 22.62
CA LYS A 79 10.12 -9.39 23.38
C LYS A 79 8.86 -9.68 22.55
N GLY A 80 8.91 -10.71 21.68
CA GLY A 80 7.79 -11.07 20.83
C GLY A 80 7.56 -10.13 19.64
N VAL A 81 8.61 -9.49 19.16
CA VAL A 81 8.63 -8.65 17.96
C VAL A 81 9.83 -9.05 17.10
N LEU A 82 9.67 -9.23 15.81
CA LEU A 82 10.81 -9.31 14.89
C LEU A 82 11.25 -7.88 14.58
N VAL A 83 12.44 -7.51 15.08
CA VAL A 83 12.98 -6.15 14.93
C VAL A 83 14.05 -6.13 13.88
N ILE A 84 13.97 -5.15 12.97
CA ILE A 84 14.98 -4.82 11.96
C ILE A 84 15.66 -3.53 12.40
N HIS A 85 16.97 -3.62 12.67
CA HIS A 85 17.76 -2.53 13.22
C HIS A 85 18.59 -1.78 12.18
N GLU A 86 18.87 -2.41 11.05
CA GLU A 86 19.79 -1.88 10.03
C GLU A 86 19.07 -1.73 8.68
N GLY A 87 19.51 -0.77 7.88
CA GLY A 87 19.09 -0.66 6.48
C GLY A 87 19.56 -1.85 5.66
N GLY A 88 18.88 -2.13 4.55
CA GLY A 88 19.21 -3.22 3.64
C GLY A 88 18.02 -4.06 3.22
N SER A 89 18.32 -5.22 2.66
CA SER A 89 17.34 -6.13 2.05
C SER A 89 17.13 -7.37 2.91
N TYR A 90 15.87 -7.69 3.18
CA TYR A 90 15.45 -8.81 4.02
C TYR A 90 14.40 -9.64 3.28
N ARG A 91 14.68 -10.91 3.03
CA ARG A 91 13.72 -11.83 2.41
C ARG A 91 13.03 -12.65 3.48
N LEU A 92 11.71 -12.56 3.51
CA LEU A 92 10.86 -13.20 4.50
C LEU A 92 10.04 -14.31 3.84
N GLU A 93 9.95 -15.44 4.54
CA GLU A 93 9.08 -16.57 4.19
C GLU A 93 8.47 -17.20 5.44
N GLY A 94 7.37 -17.95 5.30
CA GLY A 94 6.73 -18.68 6.39
C GLY A 94 5.64 -17.88 7.11
N GLU A 95 5.37 -18.21 8.37
CA GLU A 95 4.22 -17.67 9.11
C GLU A 95 4.66 -16.98 10.40
N SER A 96 4.09 -15.80 10.68
CA SER A 96 4.34 -15.02 11.90
C SER A 96 3.05 -14.71 12.65
N ARG A 97 3.15 -14.79 13.98
CA ARG A 97 2.13 -14.28 14.93
C ARG A 97 2.64 -13.10 15.73
N ILE A 98 3.87 -12.68 15.47
CA ILE A 98 4.48 -11.50 16.06
C ILE A 98 4.64 -10.41 15.00
N PRO A 99 4.51 -9.14 15.40
CA PRO A 99 4.71 -8.02 14.48
C PRO A 99 6.16 -7.92 14.00
N ILE A 100 6.34 -7.29 12.86
CA ILE A 100 7.64 -6.91 12.31
C ILE A 100 7.80 -5.40 12.51
N GLU A 101 8.87 -5.00 13.18
CA GLU A 101 9.13 -3.59 13.48
C GLU A 101 10.48 -3.16 12.91
N VAL A 102 10.48 -2.16 12.06
CA VAL A 102 11.68 -1.53 11.51
C VAL A 102 12.06 -0.34 12.39
N ARG A 103 13.23 -0.42 13.04
CA ARG A 103 13.81 0.63 13.90
C ARG A 103 14.98 1.34 13.24
N ALA A 104 15.37 0.95 12.03
CA ALA A 104 16.41 1.62 11.26
C ALA A 104 15.93 3.03 10.88
N ALA A 105 16.77 4.05 11.16
CA ALA A 105 16.41 5.45 10.96
C ALA A 105 17.15 6.05 9.77
N ASN A 106 16.45 6.82 8.93
CA ASN A 106 17.01 7.56 7.80
C ASN A 106 17.77 6.67 6.78
N VAL A 107 17.29 5.45 6.62
CA VAL A 107 17.81 4.45 5.67
C VAL A 107 16.66 3.74 4.99
N SER A 108 16.96 3.06 3.90
CA SER A 108 16.02 2.21 3.18
C SER A 108 16.05 0.79 3.74
N VAL A 109 14.87 0.21 3.98
CA VAL A 109 14.67 -1.20 4.32
C VAL A 109 13.73 -1.80 3.30
N LEU A 110 14.20 -2.83 2.60
CA LEU A 110 13.40 -3.58 1.62
C LEU A 110 13.03 -4.95 2.20
N LEU A 111 11.74 -5.20 2.32
CA LEU A 111 11.18 -6.48 2.75
C LEU A 111 10.64 -7.22 1.54
N TYR A 112 11.35 -8.25 1.11
CA TYR A 112 10.91 -9.18 0.07
C TYR A 112 10.00 -10.22 0.72
N LEU A 113 8.72 -10.21 0.38
CA LEU A 113 7.69 -11.05 0.96
C LEU A 113 7.37 -12.20 -0.01
N ASN A 114 7.75 -13.42 0.34
CA ASN A 114 7.61 -14.61 -0.51
C ASN A 114 6.66 -15.62 0.13
N GLY A 115 5.37 -15.47 -0.11
CA GLY A 115 4.33 -16.32 0.43
C GLY A 115 4.25 -16.29 1.96
N VAL A 116 4.54 -15.14 2.57
CA VAL A 116 4.46 -14.98 4.03
C VAL A 116 3.00 -14.89 4.50
N LYS A 117 2.77 -15.36 5.74
CA LYS A 117 1.53 -15.15 6.47
C LYS A 117 1.83 -14.44 7.79
N ILE A 118 1.30 -13.23 7.96
CA ILE A 118 1.49 -12.43 9.16
C ILE A 118 0.13 -12.15 9.80
N HIS A 119 -0.11 -12.74 10.97
CA HIS A 119 -1.33 -12.54 11.74
C HIS A 119 -0.99 -11.92 13.08
N THR A 120 -1.38 -10.68 13.32
CA THR A 120 -1.11 -9.97 14.55
C THR A 120 -2.39 -9.68 15.34
N ARG A 121 -2.24 -9.57 16.65
CA ARG A 121 -3.33 -9.27 17.56
C ARG A 121 -3.12 -7.92 18.23
N GLY A 122 -4.00 -6.98 17.93
CA GLY A 122 -4.01 -5.64 18.50
C GLY A 122 -2.79 -4.80 18.14
N LYS A 123 -2.08 -5.15 17.07
CA LYS A 123 -0.88 -4.45 16.60
C LYS A 123 -0.82 -4.46 15.08
N ASN A 124 -0.14 -3.48 14.52
CA ASN A 124 0.21 -3.49 13.11
C ASN A 124 1.03 -4.74 12.77
N ALA A 125 0.82 -5.31 11.59
CA ALA A 125 1.58 -6.50 11.18
C ALA A 125 3.04 -6.13 10.85
N ILE A 126 3.21 -5.03 10.10
CA ILE A 126 4.53 -4.47 9.77
C ILE A 126 4.50 -2.98 10.08
N ARG A 127 5.51 -2.47 10.80
CA ARG A 127 5.62 -1.04 11.05
C ARG A 127 7.05 -0.53 11.04
N ALA A 128 7.29 0.60 10.41
CA ALA A 128 8.52 1.37 10.53
C ALA A 128 8.28 2.55 11.51
N VAL A 129 8.99 2.54 12.64
CA VAL A 129 8.78 3.50 13.74
C VAL A 129 9.73 4.70 13.68
N GLN A 130 10.65 4.70 12.74
CA GLN A 130 11.55 5.80 12.45
C GLN A 130 11.30 6.33 11.03
N ARG A 131 11.71 7.57 10.77
CA ARG A 131 11.73 8.09 9.40
C ARG A 131 12.75 7.34 8.57
N GLY A 132 12.44 7.15 7.31
CA GLY A 132 13.23 6.40 6.34
C GLY A 132 12.28 5.82 5.30
N GLU A 133 12.75 4.86 4.55
CA GLU A 133 12.01 4.26 3.45
C GLU A 133 11.74 2.79 3.77
N LEU A 134 10.47 2.41 3.75
CA LEU A 134 10.04 1.02 3.84
C LEU A 134 9.51 0.57 2.48
N GLY A 135 10.22 -0.36 1.83
CA GLY A 135 9.73 -1.03 0.62
C GLY A 135 9.20 -2.42 0.95
N LEU A 136 7.99 -2.72 0.51
CA LEU A 136 7.43 -4.08 0.50
C LEU A 136 7.42 -4.58 -0.93
N ILE A 137 8.24 -5.59 -1.19
CA ILE A 137 8.38 -6.23 -2.49
C ILE A 137 7.67 -7.59 -2.42
N PHE A 138 6.50 -7.68 -3.02
CA PHE A 138 5.73 -8.91 -3.04
C PHE A 138 6.24 -9.83 -4.13
N GLU A 139 6.71 -11.01 -3.74
CA GLU A 139 7.33 -12.00 -4.63
C GLU A 139 6.57 -13.34 -4.60
N GLY A 140 6.92 -14.19 -5.57
CA GLY A 140 6.52 -15.59 -5.62
C GLY A 140 5.13 -15.84 -6.21
N GLU A 141 4.81 -17.12 -6.41
CA GLU A 141 3.53 -17.57 -6.95
C GLU A 141 2.43 -17.67 -5.86
N LYS A 142 2.84 -17.78 -4.59
CA LYS A 142 1.92 -17.87 -3.47
C LYS A 142 1.57 -16.47 -2.98
N ALA A 143 0.28 -16.25 -2.77
CA ALA A 143 -0.17 -14.99 -2.17
C ALA A 143 0.42 -14.80 -0.77
N ASN A 144 0.86 -13.58 -0.49
CA ASN A 144 1.21 -13.15 0.84
C ASN A 144 -0.09 -12.83 1.60
N GLU A 145 -0.13 -13.07 2.89
CA GLU A 145 -1.31 -12.85 3.72
C GLU A 145 -0.94 -11.98 4.92
N ILE A 146 -1.62 -10.86 5.10
CA ILE A 146 -1.41 -9.95 6.22
C ILE A 146 -2.75 -9.69 6.90
N VAL A 147 -2.87 -10.11 8.17
CA VAL A 147 -4.11 -9.99 8.94
C VAL A 147 -3.84 -9.31 10.27
N THR A 148 -4.66 -8.30 10.58
CA THR A 148 -4.67 -7.63 11.90
C THR A 148 -6.05 -7.69 12.52
N ASP A 149 -6.15 -7.97 13.83
CA ASP A 149 -7.44 -8.14 14.52
C ASP A 149 -7.95 -6.88 15.25
N GLY A 150 -7.19 -5.78 15.23
CA GLY A 150 -7.60 -4.47 15.74
C GLY A 150 -7.94 -4.41 17.23
N ARG A 151 -7.46 -5.35 18.04
CA ARG A 151 -7.76 -5.36 19.48
C ARG A 151 -7.29 -4.09 20.17
N THR A 152 -8.06 -3.69 21.16
CA THR A 152 -7.72 -2.60 22.05
C THR A 152 -7.36 -3.14 23.46
N ASP A 153 -6.81 -2.29 24.29
CA ASP A 153 -6.65 -2.59 25.70
C ASP A 153 -8.00 -2.59 26.45
N LYS A 154 -7.98 -2.83 27.76
CA LYS A 154 -9.20 -2.86 28.60
C LYS A 154 -9.92 -1.52 28.69
N LYS A 155 -9.26 -0.41 28.31
CA LYS A 155 -9.86 0.94 28.26
C LYS A 155 -10.37 1.31 26.87
N GLY A 156 -10.21 0.43 25.87
CA GLY A 156 -10.55 0.69 24.50
C GLY A 156 -9.49 1.49 23.72
N GLU A 157 -8.28 1.66 24.29
CA GLU A 157 -7.17 2.34 23.63
C GLU A 157 -6.45 1.37 22.68
N ALA A 158 -5.95 1.89 21.55
CA ALA A 158 -5.15 1.11 20.64
C ALA A 158 -3.86 0.63 21.31
N LEU A 159 -3.47 -0.61 21.02
CA LEU A 159 -2.23 -1.20 21.57
C LEU A 159 -0.95 -0.68 20.88
N GLU A 160 -1.09 0.23 19.92
CA GLU A 160 0.02 0.87 19.23
C GLU A 160 0.40 2.22 19.86
N PRO A 161 1.70 2.52 20.02
CA PRO A 161 2.15 3.74 20.71
C PRO A 161 1.63 5.03 20.15
N ASP A 162 1.45 5.09 18.82
CA ASP A 162 1.00 6.29 18.11
C ASP A 162 -0.52 6.29 17.84
N ASN A 163 -1.27 5.34 18.41
CA ASN A 163 -2.69 5.09 18.14
C ASN A 163 -3.02 4.87 16.66
N ILE A 164 -2.03 4.57 15.82
CA ILE A 164 -2.22 4.29 14.41
C ILE A 164 -2.30 2.80 14.22
N ARG A 165 -3.48 2.34 13.83
CA ARG A 165 -3.74 0.95 13.55
C ARG A 165 -3.83 0.76 12.04
N ALA A 166 -2.97 -0.10 11.50
CA ALA A 166 -2.92 -0.42 10.08
C ALA A 166 -2.39 -1.84 9.90
N ALA A 167 -2.63 -2.45 8.76
CA ALA A 167 -1.91 -3.66 8.40
C ALA A 167 -0.42 -3.34 8.24
N VAL A 168 -0.10 -2.27 7.53
CA VAL A 168 1.27 -1.76 7.35
C VAL A 168 1.32 -0.27 7.66
N TYR A 169 2.27 0.12 8.50
CA TYR A 169 2.51 1.51 8.89
C TYR A 169 3.97 1.91 8.65
N SER A 170 4.19 3.05 8.05
CA SER A 170 5.50 3.71 7.97
C SER A 170 5.45 5.13 8.53
N LYS A 171 6.42 5.47 9.40
CA LYS A 171 6.62 6.86 9.86
C LYS A 171 7.29 7.74 8.81
N GLY A 172 7.89 7.16 7.80
CA GLY A 172 8.42 7.79 6.59
C GLY A 172 7.65 7.35 5.36
N ASN A 173 8.38 7.14 4.26
CA ASN A 173 7.84 6.67 3.00
C ASN A 173 7.49 5.18 3.04
N LEU A 174 6.48 4.79 2.25
CA LEU A 174 6.06 3.41 2.05
C LEU A 174 5.93 3.12 0.56
N TYR A 175 6.63 2.09 0.09
CA TYR A 175 6.62 1.66 -1.31
C TYR A 175 6.09 0.24 -1.41
N LEU A 176 5.15 0.03 -2.33
CA LEU A 176 4.56 -1.28 -2.64
C LEU A 176 4.94 -1.65 -4.08
N ALA A 177 5.64 -2.75 -4.26
CA ALA A 177 6.16 -3.18 -5.54
C ALA A 177 6.24 -4.70 -5.66
N GLY A 178 6.72 -5.18 -6.80
CA GLY A 178 6.90 -6.60 -7.09
C GLY A 178 5.68 -7.24 -7.74
N SER A 179 5.93 -8.28 -8.54
CA SER A 179 4.91 -8.95 -9.36
C SER A 179 4.03 -9.95 -8.59
N GLY A 180 4.29 -10.15 -7.31
CA GLY A 180 3.54 -11.08 -6.46
C GLY A 180 2.16 -10.55 -6.05
N SER A 181 1.48 -11.33 -5.22
CA SER A 181 0.15 -10.97 -4.73
C SER A 181 0.08 -10.93 -3.21
N ALA A 182 -0.88 -10.17 -2.67
CA ALA A 182 -1.17 -10.12 -1.26
C ALA A 182 -2.67 -10.05 -0.97
N VAL A 183 -3.08 -10.77 0.08
CA VAL A 183 -4.41 -10.67 0.69
C VAL A 183 -4.23 -9.95 2.02
N ILE A 184 -4.92 -8.82 2.17
CA ILE A 184 -4.82 -7.96 3.35
C ILE A 184 -6.18 -7.90 4.03
N THR A 185 -6.23 -8.26 5.31
CA THR A 185 -7.43 -8.03 6.15
C THR A 185 -7.03 -7.19 7.34
N ALA A 186 -7.45 -5.93 7.33
CA ALA A 186 -7.12 -5.00 8.39
C ALA A 186 -8.37 -4.62 9.19
N ALA A 187 -8.27 -4.74 10.51
CA ALA A 187 -9.32 -4.30 11.41
C ALA A 187 -9.29 -2.77 11.66
N ASP A 188 -8.56 -2.03 10.88
CA ASP A 188 -8.51 -0.57 10.80
C ASP A 188 -8.01 -0.20 9.39
N GLN A 189 -6.94 0.58 9.24
CA GLN A 189 -6.40 1.01 7.95
C GLN A 189 -5.56 -0.10 7.27
N GLY A 190 -5.48 -0.05 5.95
CA GLY A 190 -4.65 -0.97 5.16
C GLY A 190 -3.17 -0.57 5.20
N PHE A 191 -2.78 0.36 4.36
CA PHE A 191 -1.42 0.87 4.22
C PHE A 191 -1.34 2.35 4.57
N VAL A 192 -0.47 2.69 5.52
CA VAL A 192 -0.32 4.06 6.02
C VAL A 192 1.12 4.51 5.95
N ALA A 193 1.39 5.62 5.26
CA ALA A 193 2.63 6.37 5.30
C ALA A 193 2.43 7.74 5.95
N LYS A 194 3.35 8.16 6.81
CA LYS A 194 3.35 9.53 7.36
C LYS A 194 4.01 10.54 6.42
N GLU A 195 4.61 10.06 5.36
CA GLU A 195 5.15 10.85 4.27
C GLU A 195 4.48 10.36 2.97
N GLU A 196 5.20 9.81 2.03
CA GLU A 196 4.69 9.38 0.73
C GLU A 196 4.31 7.90 0.73
N LEU A 197 3.22 7.55 0.04
CA LEU A 197 2.84 6.20 -0.29
C LEU A 197 2.85 6.02 -1.81
N LEU A 198 3.65 5.07 -2.28
CA LEU A 198 3.79 4.76 -3.71
C LEU A 198 3.41 3.30 -3.98
N VAL A 199 2.58 3.08 -5.00
CA VAL A 199 2.23 1.74 -5.52
C VAL A 199 2.66 1.65 -6.97
N THR A 200 3.61 0.76 -7.28
CA THR A 200 4.12 0.59 -8.65
C THR A 200 3.65 -0.69 -9.31
N GLU A 201 3.48 -1.77 -8.54
CA GLU A 201 3.18 -3.10 -9.04
C GLU A 201 2.46 -3.95 -7.98
N GLY A 202 2.07 -5.17 -8.36
CA GLY A 202 1.49 -6.19 -7.48
C GLY A 202 0.00 -6.40 -7.69
N ALA A 203 -0.51 -7.50 -7.13
CA ALA A 203 -1.93 -7.81 -7.12
C ALA A 203 -2.42 -7.87 -5.67
N TYR A 204 -3.39 -7.04 -5.32
CA TYR A 204 -3.85 -6.87 -3.96
C TYR A 204 -5.35 -7.13 -3.85
N ASP A 205 -5.72 -7.96 -2.87
CA ASP A 205 -7.10 -8.15 -2.41
C ASP A 205 -7.17 -7.65 -0.97
N ILE A 206 -7.89 -6.55 -0.75
CA ILE A 206 -7.79 -5.78 0.50
C ILE A 206 -9.18 -5.60 1.12
N GLU A 207 -9.31 -5.93 2.39
CA GLU A 207 -10.48 -5.63 3.20
C GLU A 207 -10.06 -4.87 4.46
N THR A 208 -10.64 -3.68 4.67
CA THR A 208 -10.33 -2.79 5.79
C THR A 208 -11.58 -2.32 6.51
N GLU A 209 -11.41 -1.81 7.74
CA GLU A 209 -12.46 -1.07 8.44
C GLU A 209 -12.39 0.44 8.16
N ASP A 210 -11.23 0.95 7.75
CA ASP A 210 -10.97 2.38 7.48
C ASP A 210 -10.18 2.51 6.16
N ASP A 211 -9.38 3.56 5.97
CA ASP A 211 -8.70 3.87 4.70
C ASP A 211 -7.86 2.69 4.16
N ILE A 212 -7.96 2.43 2.86
CA ILE A 212 -7.17 1.39 2.20
C ILE A 212 -5.72 1.86 2.00
N PHE A 213 -5.54 3.01 1.35
CA PHE A 213 -4.24 3.66 1.13
C PHE A 213 -4.25 5.07 1.69
N ARG A 214 -3.38 5.34 2.67
CA ARG A 214 -3.21 6.66 3.25
C ARG A 214 -1.75 7.11 3.21
N GLY A 215 -1.48 8.17 2.48
CA GLY A 215 -0.20 8.88 2.49
C GLY A 215 -0.42 10.30 2.99
N LYS A 216 0.27 10.71 4.07
CA LYS A 216 -0.01 12.05 4.63
C LYS A 216 0.44 13.16 3.68
N GLU A 217 1.63 13.02 3.08
CA GLU A 217 2.17 14.04 2.17
C GLU A 217 1.69 13.82 0.73
N SER A 218 1.71 12.54 0.28
CA SER A 218 1.18 12.18 -1.04
C SER A 218 0.83 10.70 -1.13
N VAL A 219 -0.03 10.38 -2.11
CA VAL A 219 -0.24 9.01 -2.61
C VAL A 219 -0.03 9.02 -4.12
N ASP A 220 0.81 8.10 -4.61
CA ASP A 220 1.09 7.93 -6.03
C ASP A 220 0.76 6.48 -6.45
N LEU A 221 -0.23 6.31 -7.33
CA LEU A 221 -0.67 5.04 -7.88
C LEU A 221 -0.20 4.92 -9.33
N GLN A 222 0.94 4.29 -9.54
CA GLN A 222 1.57 4.15 -10.85
C GLN A 222 1.26 2.81 -11.53
N GLY A 223 0.82 1.80 -10.77
CA GLY A 223 0.58 0.46 -11.30
C GLY A 223 -0.14 -0.46 -10.31
N GLY A 224 -0.11 -1.76 -10.60
CA GLY A 224 -0.75 -2.78 -9.80
C GLY A 224 -2.21 -3.06 -10.16
N VAL A 225 -2.74 -4.14 -9.61
CA VAL A 225 -4.14 -4.55 -9.70
C VAL A 225 -4.70 -4.66 -8.29
N VAL A 226 -5.64 -3.80 -7.95
CA VAL A 226 -6.20 -3.71 -6.60
C VAL A 226 -7.69 -3.98 -6.64
N ARG A 227 -8.13 -4.91 -5.80
CA ARG A 227 -9.53 -5.07 -5.42
C ARG A 227 -9.63 -4.82 -3.94
N ALA A 228 -10.40 -3.83 -3.56
CA ALA A 228 -10.48 -3.46 -2.17
C ALA A 228 -11.89 -3.08 -1.75
N SER A 229 -12.21 -3.37 -0.50
CA SER A 229 -13.48 -3.00 0.11
C SER A 229 -13.27 -2.45 1.52
N VAL A 230 -14.10 -1.48 1.88
CA VAL A 230 -14.16 -0.92 3.22
C VAL A 230 -15.41 -1.43 3.92
N ARG A 231 -15.29 -1.86 5.17
CA ARG A 231 -16.41 -2.31 6.00
C ARG A 231 -16.95 -1.22 6.91
N GLY A 232 -16.11 -0.26 7.27
CA GLY A 232 -16.47 0.85 8.13
C GLY A 232 -17.12 2.00 7.35
N GLU A 233 -17.92 2.81 8.05
CA GLU A 233 -18.72 3.87 7.42
C GLU A 233 -17.92 5.08 6.91
N LYS A 234 -16.63 5.22 7.30
CA LYS A 234 -15.83 6.43 7.03
C LYS A 234 -14.57 6.19 6.22
N GLY A 235 -14.23 4.93 5.96
CA GLY A 235 -12.99 4.59 5.29
C GLY A 235 -13.03 4.94 3.81
N LYS A 236 -11.88 5.31 3.28
CA LYS A 236 -11.67 5.77 1.91
C LYS A 236 -10.82 4.78 1.12
N GLY A 237 -10.97 4.80 -0.19
CA GLY A 237 -10.07 4.04 -1.06
C GLY A 237 -8.65 4.60 -1.01
N VAL A 238 -8.52 5.90 -1.25
CA VAL A 238 -7.27 6.66 -1.15
C VAL A 238 -7.49 7.94 -0.36
N SER A 239 -6.57 8.24 0.55
CA SER A 239 -6.62 9.45 1.37
C SER A 239 -5.26 10.12 1.47
N SER A 240 -5.19 11.43 1.21
CA SER A 240 -3.98 12.24 1.39
C SER A 240 -4.31 13.65 1.90
N ASP A 241 -3.45 14.17 2.80
CA ASP A 241 -3.50 15.58 3.18
C ASP A 241 -2.84 16.47 2.09
N GLY A 242 -2.06 15.86 1.17
CA GLY A 242 -1.41 16.49 0.04
C GLY A 242 -1.93 15.98 -1.31
N ALA A 243 -1.02 15.76 -2.26
CA ALA A 243 -1.37 15.35 -3.61
C ALA A 243 -1.71 13.86 -3.71
N VAL A 244 -2.63 13.54 -4.63
CA VAL A 244 -2.86 12.17 -5.12
C VAL A 244 -2.60 12.14 -6.61
N THR A 245 -1.69 11.26 -7.04
CA THR A 245 -1.36 11.03 -8.45
C THR A 245 -1.84 9.66 -8.88
N LEU A 246 -2.57 9.60 -9.99
CA LEU A 246 -3.14 8.39 -10.58
C LEU A 246 -2.54 8.23 -11.98
N ALA A 247 -1.44 7.47 -12.09
CA ALA A 247 -0.66 7.36 -13.33
C ALA A 247 -0.85 6.02 -14.05
N GLY A 248 -1.34 4.98 -13.35
CA GLY A 248 -1.50 3.65 -13.94
C GLY A 248 -2.23 2.68 -13.04
N GLY A 249 -2.25 1.39 -13.42
CA GLY A 249 -2.88 0.31 -12.66
C GLY A 249 -4.37 0.11 -12.90
N SER A 250 -4.96 -0.82 -12.16
CA SER A 250 -6.40 -1.13 -12.19
C SER A 250 -6.91 -1.26 -10.76
N TYR A 251 -7.84 -0.41 -10.36
CA TYR A 251 -8.32 -0.27 -9.00
C TYR A 251 -9.83 -0.41 -8.94
N VAL A 252 -10.30 -1.29 -8.07
CA VAL A 252 -11.71 -1.43 -7.71
C VAL A 252 -11.84 -1.13 -6.22
N PHE A 253 -12.50 -0.03 -5.89
CA PHE A 253 -12.79 0.37 -4.52
C PHE A 253 -14.30 0.25 -4.27
N ALA A 254 -14.68 -0.59 -3.32
CA ALA A 254 -16.07 -0.86 -2.99
C ALA A 254 -16.41 -0.43 -1.55
N TYR A 255 -17.60 0.11 -1.38
CA TYR A 255 -18.16 0.50 -0.08
C TYR A 255 -17.34 1.55 0.68
N THR A 256 -16.69 2.44 -0.04
CA THR A 256 -15.95 3.56 0.55
C THR A 256 -16.87 4.71 0.91
N SER A 257 -16.52 5.54 1.90
CA SER A 257 -17.21 6.81 2.13
C SER A 257 -16.91 7.76 0.98
N GLU A 258 -15.62 7.98 0.68
CA GLU A 258 -15.11 8.63 -0.51
C GLU A 258 -14.15 7.67 -1.23
N GLY A 259 -14.18 7.67 -2.54
CA GLY A 259 -13.29 6.80 -3.31
C GLY A 259 -11.84 7.26 -3.20
N ILE A 260 -11.56 8.47 -3.64
CA ILE A 260 -10.22 9.09 -3.64
C ILE A 260 -10.34 10.51 -3.11
N GLU A 261 -9.60 10.81 -2.05
CA GLU A 261 -9.54 12.12 -1.45
C GLU A 261 -8.12 12.64 -1.36
N GLY A 262 -7.89 13.88 -1.78
CA GLY A 262 -6.60 14.55 -1.70
C GLY A 262 -6.75 16.06 -1.66
N LYS A 263 -5.67 16.78 -1.34
CA LYS A 263 -5.66 18.22 -1.53
C LYS A 263 -5.79 18.55 -3.02
N THR A 264 -5.01 17.87 -3.84
CA THR A 264 -5.08 17.88 -5.31
C THR A 264 -5.14 16.45 -5.82
N ILE A 265 -5.80 16.23 -6.95
CA ILE A 265 -5.84 14.93 -7.64
C ILE A 265 -5.41 15.15 -9.09
N GLU A 266 -4.35 14.46 -9.51
CA GLU A 266 -3.89 14.42 -10.88
C GLU A 266 -4.07 13.01 -11.46
N MET A 267 -4.78 12.89 -12.58
CA MET A 267 -4.99 11.62 -13.26
C MET A 267 -4.41 11.68 -14.67
N SER A 268 -3.40 10.85 -14.92
CA SER A 268 -2.77 10.70 -16.23
C SER A 268 -2.97 9.31 -16.84
N GLY A 269 -3.40 8.33 -16.04
CA GLY A 269 -3.61 6.95 -16.48
C GLY A 269 -4.35 6.10 -15.47
N GLY A 270 -4.43 4.79 -15.75
CA GLY A 270 -5.08 3.81 -14.90
C GLY A 270 -6.58 3.60 -15.20
N SER A 271 -7.15 2.61 -14.52
CA SER A 271 -8.58 2.29 -14.55
C SER A 271 -9.09 2.24 -13.12
N PHE A 272 -10.15 2.98 -12.84
CA PHE A 272 -10.73 3.11 -11.50
C PHE A 272 -12.23 2.81 -11.56
N ASP A 273 -12.65 1.79 -10.82
CA ASP A 273 -14.06 1.44 -10.58
C ASP A 273 -14.35 1.68 -9.10
N ILE A 274 -15.14 2.71 -8.82
CA ILE A 274 -15.33 3.23 -7.47
C ILE A 274 -16.81 3.19 -7.11
N SER A 275 -17.13 2.55 -6.00
CA SER A 275 -18.44 2.61 -5.36
C SER A 275 -18.28 3.29 -4.00
N ALA A 276 -18.68 4.55 -3.93
CA ALA A 276 -18.59 5.40 -2.75
C ALA A 276 -19.99 5.87 -2.31
N ASP A 277 -20.16 6.10 -1.01
CA ASP A 277 -21.41 6.62 -0.45
C ASP A 277 -21.56 8.14 -0.65
N ASP A 278 -20.43 8.86 -0.72
CA ASP A 278 -20.37 10.30 -0.98
C ASP A 278 -19.67 10.54 -2.33
N ASP A 279 -18.47 11.06 -2.35
CA ASP A 279 -17.77 11.39 -3.59
C ASP A 279 -16.91 10.27 -4.13
N GLY A 280 -16.97 9.98 -5.44
CA GLY A 280 -16.03 9.09 -6.11
C GLY A 280 -14.60 9.64 -6.05
N MET A 281 -14.44 10.96 -6.28
CA MET A 281 -13.17 11.69 -6.16
C MET A 281 -13.42 13.08 -5.58
N ASN A 282 -12.66 13.44 -4.54
CA ASN A 282 -12.79 14.70 -3.81
C ASN A 282 -11.43 15.42 -3.70
N ALA A 283 -11.24 16.48 -4.48
CA ALA A 283 -10.07 17.35 -4.38
C ALA A 283 -10.41 18.54 -3.46
N ARG A 284 -9.76 18.59 -2.28
CA ARG A 284 -10.06 19.55 -1.21
C ARG A 284 -9.19 20.80 -1.25
N GLU A 285 -8.79 21.28 -2.41
CA GLU A 285 -8.04 22.53 -2.46
C GLU A 285 -8.91 23.66 -1.93
N HIS A 286 -8.60 24.14 -0.72
CA HIS A 286 -9.27 25.31 -0.16
C HIS A 286 -8.94 26.53 -1.01
N TYR A 287 -9.91 27.03 -1.74
CA TYR A 287 -9.88 28.39 -2.28
C TYR A 287 -9.78 29.36 -1.10
N ASP A 288 -8.59 29.89 -0.87
CA ASP A 288 -8.42 30.99 0.07
C ASP A 288 -9.17 32.21 -0.50
N LYS A 289 -10.34 32.53 0.09
CA LYS A 289 -11.14 33.70 -0.28
C LYS A 289 -10.41 35.02 -0.09
N ALA A 290 -9.20 35.03 0.46
CA ALA A 290 -8.37 36.19 0.72
C ALA A 290 -7.68 36.79 -0.53
N GLN A 291 -7.73 36.13 -1.71
CA GLN A 291 -7.09 36.65 -2.93
C GLN A 291 -8.02 37.29 -3.94
N THR A 292 -9.28 37.50 -3.63
CA THR A 292 -10.26 38.12 -4.57
C THR A 292 -10.63 39.57 -4.22
N GLU A 293 -9.92 40.21 -3.30
CA GLU A 293 -10.07 41.64 -3.04
C GLU A 293 -8.76 42.40 -3.31
N THR A 294 -8.50 42.67 -4.59
CA THR A 294 -7.65 43.77 -5.07
C THR A 294 -8.19 44.31 -6.39
#